data_83497bf6b72790f2525adbeb3d2247d8
#
_entry.id   83497bf6b72790f2525adbeb3d2247d8
#
_cell.length_a   1.000
_cell.length_b   1.000
_cell.length_c   1.000
_cell.angle_alpha   90.00
_cell.angle_beta   90.00
_cell.angle_gamma   90.00
#
_symmetry.space_group_name_H-M   'P 1'
#
loop_
_entity.id
_entity.type
_entity.pdbx_description
1 polymer ?
#
loop_
_entity_poly.entity_id
_entity_poly.type
_entity_poly.pdbx_seq_one_letter_code
_entity_poly.pdbx_strand_id
1 'polypeptide(L)' 'MNIAEKTILITGANRGIGRVLVDEALRRGAKRVYAGTRGAQLPTDERVTPLTFDVTNLSQIQQAVAAVDTLDLLINNA' A
#
# COMPACT_ATOMS: atom_id res chain seq x y z
N MET A 1 -6.34 -12.72 9.35
CA MET A 1 -7.07 -11.91 8.36
C MET A 1 -6.79 -12.44 6.97
N ASN A 2 -7.81 -12.52 6.15
CA ASN A 2 -7.68 -12.92 4.76
C ASN A 2 -7.39 -11.67 3.90
N ILE A 3 -6.29 -11.70 3.16
CA ILE A 3 -5.86 -10.58 2.30
C ILE A 3 -6.67 -10.54 0.99
N ALA A 4 -7.24 -11.68 0.57
CA ALA A 4 -7.99 -11.75 -0.68
C ALA A 4 -9.12 -10.71 -0.72
N GLU A 5 -9.20 -9.97 -1.82
CA GLU A 5 -10.23 -8.96 -2.07
C GLU A 5 -10.14 -7.74 -1.15
N LYS A 6 -9.04 -7.56 -0.42
CA LYS A 6 -8.87 -6.43 0.50
C LYS A 6 -8.11 -5.28 -0.15
N THR A 7 -8.39 -4.08 0.31
CA THR A 7 -7.63 -2.88 -0.06
C THR A 7 -6.67 -2.55 1.07
N ILE A 8 -5.40 -2.46 0.73
CA ILE A 8 -4.31 -2.37 1.69
C ILE A 8 -3.47 -1.13 1.40
N LEU A 9 -3.10 -0.40 2.44
CA LEU A 9 -2.12 0.68 2.36
C LEU A 9 -0.85 0.24 3.08
N ILE A 10 0.27 0.24 2.37
CA ILE A 10 1.58 -0.13 2.91
C ILE A 10 2.51 1.06 2.77
N THR A 11 3.06 1.53 3.88
CA THR A 11 4.06 2.60 3.87
C THR A 11 5.46 2.01 3.78
N GLY A 12 6.44 2.77 3.28
CA GLY A 12 7.80 2.28 3.12
C GLY A 12 7.89 1.11 2.16
N ALA A 13 7.08 1.12 1.10
CA ALA A 13 6.87 -0.04 0.24
C ALA A 13 8.00 -0.29 -0.76
N ASN A 14 8.93 0.63 -0.89
CA ASN A 14 9.92 0.59 -1.96
C ASN A 14 11.20 -0.17 -1.61
N ARG A 15 11.35 -0.64 -0.39
CA ARG A 15 12.55 -1.37 0.00
C ARG A 15 12.30 -2.27 1.20
N GLY A 16 13.18 -3.25 1.37
CA GLY A 16 13.18 -4.12 2.52
C GLY A 16 11.86 -4.86 2.70
N ILE A 17 11.38 -4.88 3.92
CA ILE A 17 10.17 -5.61 4.28
C ILE A 17 8.95 -5.03 3.58
N GLY A 18 8.92 -3.71 3.38
CA GLY A 18 7.78 -3.09 2.71
C GLY A 18 7.55 -3.61 1.29
N ARG A 19 8.63 -3.79 0.53
CA ARG A 19 8.56 -4.35 -0.82
C ARG A 19 8.05 -5.79 -0.79
N VAL A 20 8.55 -6.57 0.15
CA VAL A 20 8.12 -7.97 0.32
C VAL A 20 6.63 -8.02 0.67
N LEU A 21 6.16 -7.09 1.51
CA LEU A 21 4.75 -7.03 1.89
C LEU A 21 3.85 -6.73 0.70
N VAL A 22 4.27 -5.83 -0.20
CA VAL A 22 3.51 -5.55 -1.42
C VAL A 22 3.39 -6.82 -2.26
N ASP A 23 4.52 -7.49 -2.51
CA ASP A 23 4.53 -8.71 -3.31
C ASP A 23 3.66 -9.80 -2.68
N GLU A 24 3.73 -9.94 -1.37
CA GLU A 24 2.94 -10.95 -0.66
C GLU A 24 1.44 -10.63 -0.71
N ALA A 25 1.08 -9.35 -0.57
CA ALA A 25 -0.31 -8.94 -0.66
C ALA A 25 -0.90 -9.27 -2.04
N LEU A 26 -0.13 -9.01 -3.10
CA LEU A 26 -0.56 -9.33 -4.46
C LEU A 26 -0.71 -10.84 -4.64
N ARG A 27 0.24 -11.60 -4.12
CA ARG A 27 0.20 -13.06 -4.21
C ARG A 27 -1.02 -13.63 -3.51
N ARG A 28 -1.46 -13.01 -2.44
CA ARG A 28 -2.63 -13.44 -1.68
C ARG A 28 -3.95 -12.91 -2.22
N GLY A 29 -3.91 -12.22 -3.35
CA GLY A 29 -5.13 -11.80 -4.03
C GLY A 29 -5.73 -10.49 -3.57
N ALA A 30 -4.92 -9.59 -3.03
CA ALA A 30 -5.41 -8.26 -2.65
C ALA A 30 -6.12 -7.60 -3.83
N LYS A 31 -7.21 -6.92 -3.55
CA LYS A 31 -7.96 -6.19 -4.57
C LYS A 31 -7.15 -4.98 -5.05
N ARG A 32 -6.55 -4.26 -4.12
CA ARG A 32 -5.74 -3.07 -4.41
C ARG A 32 -4.71 -2.86 -3.32
N VAL A 33 -3.51 -2.45 -3.73
CA VAL A 33 -2.44 -2.09 -2.81
C VAL A 33 -2.01 -0.67 -3.09
N TYR A 34 -2.21 0.20 -2.10
CA TYR A 34 -1.65 1.54 -2.13
C TYR A 34 -0.26 1.47 -1.50
N ALA A 35 0.75 1.77 -2.28
CA ALA A 35 2.13 1.59 -1.86
C ALA A 35 2.80 2.93 -1.64
N GLY A 36 3.02 3.30 -0.39
CA GLY A 36 3.65 4.54 -0.03
C GLY A 36 5.16 4.46 -0.23
N THR A 37 5.69 5.38 -1.04
CA THR A 37 7.08 5.34 -1.43
C THR A 37 7.61 6.75 -1.67
N ARG A 38 8.93 6.90 -1.64
CA ARG A 38 9.60 8.14 -1.99
C ARG A 38 10.18 8.08 -3.41
N GLY A 39 9.33 7.77 -4.38
CA GLY A 39 9.75 7.73 -5.77
C GLY A 39 10.50 6.48 -6.12
N ALA A 40 9.98 5.36 -5.75
CA ALA A 40 10.66 4.11 -5.92
C ALA A 40 10.14 3.28 -7.05
N GLN A 41 10.86 2.23 -7.29
CA GLN A 41 10.46 1.19 -8.22
C GLN A 41 9.57 0.20 -7.50
N LEU A 42 8.35 0.08 -7.98
CA LEU A 42 7.38 -0.86 -7.45
C LEU A 42 7.04 -1.90 -8.52
N PRO A 43 6.45 -3.03 -8.12
CA PRO A 43 5.99 -4.02 -9.09
C PRO A 43 5.06 -3.39 -10.10
N THR A 44 5.20 -3.78 -11.37
CA THR A 44 4.29 -3.37 -12.42
C THR A 44 3.05 -4.26 -12.33
N ASP A 45 2.04 -3.77 -11.65
CA ASP A 45 0.79 -4.50 -11.45
C ASP A 45 -0.33 -3.47 -11.37
N GLU A 46 -1.41 -3.71 -12.10
CA GLU A 46 -2.53 -2.76 -12.14
C GLU A 46 -3.22 -2.60 -10.79
N ARG A 47 -3.03 -3.55 -9.88
CA ARG A 47 -3.59 -3.48 -8.53
C ARG A 47 -2.80 -2.57 -7.60
N VAL A 48 -1.58 -2.20 -7.98
CA VAL A 48 -0.70 -1.35 -7.18
C VAL A 48 -0.85 0.09 -7.62
N THR A 49 -1.16 0.96 -6.66
CA THR A 49 -1.21 2.41 -6.88
C THR A 49 -0.10 3.04 -6.03
N PRO A 50 0.95 3.57 -6.66
CA PRO A 50 2.02 4.21 -5.90
C PRO A 50 1.55 5.56 -5.34
N LEU A 51 1.93 5.82 -4.10
CA LEU A 51 1.68 7.10 -3.45
C LEU A 51 3.01 7.69 -3.01
N THR A 52 3.34 8.85 -3.55
CA THR A 52 4.55 9.57 -3.16
C THR A 52 4.17 10.57 -2.09
N PHE A 53 4.70 10.39 -0.87
CA PHE A 53 4.37 11.26 0.22
C PHE A 53 5.42 11.23 1.32
N ASP A 54 5.35 12.25 2.17
CA ASP A 54 6.11 12.28 3.40
C ASP A 54 5.35 11.51 4.47
N VAL A 55 6.00 10.50 5.04
CA VAL A 55 5.39 9.60 6.04
C VAL A 55 4.94 10.31 7.32
N THR A 56 5.28 11.59 7.50
CA THR A 56 4.85 12.34 8.67
C THR A 56 3.36 12.66 8.66
N ASN A 57 2.68 12.49 7.53
CA ASN A 57 1.26 12.80 7.38
C ASN A 57 0.40 11.58 7.07
N LEU A 58 0.63 10.51 7.81
CA LEU A 58 -0.06 9.25 7.57
C LEU A 58 -1.59 9.38 7.64
N SER A 59 -2.11 10.18 8.59
CA SER A 59 -3.55 10.33 8.71
C SER A 59 -4.18 11.00 7.49
N GLN A 60 -3.49 11.95 6.88
CA GLN A 60 -3.98 12.58 5.64
C GLN A 60 -4.04 11.58 4.50
N ILE A 61 -3.06 10.70 4.45
CA ILE A 61 -3.01 9.67 3.40
C ILE A 61 -4.12 8.66 3.58
N GLN A 62 -4.37 8.23 4.81
CA GLN A 62 -5.48 7.35 5.11
C GLN A 62 -6.81 7.98 4.70
N GLN A 63 -7.00 9.27 4.97
CA GLN A 63 -8.21 9.98 4.57
C GLN A 63 -8.34 10.07 3.07
N ALA A 64 -7.24 10.33 2.36
CA ALA A 64 -7.25 10.43 0.91
C ALA A 64 -7.60 9.09 0.27
N VAL A 65 -7.05 8.00 0.77
CA VAL A 65 -7.37 6.66 0.27
C VAL A 65 -8.82 6.31 0.58
N ALA A 66 -9.28 6.58 1.79
CA ALA A 66 -10.65 6.26 2.20
C ALA A 66 -11.70 7.05 1.42
N ALA A 67 -11.33 8.20 0.87
CA ALA A 67 -12.24 9.01 0.06
C ALA A 67 -12.53 8.36 -1.31
N VAL A 68 -11.64 7.52 -1.80
CA VAL A 68 -11.78 6.90 -3.13
C VAL A 68 -11.95 5.39 -3.06
N ASP A 69 -11.65 4.78 -1.93
CA ASP A 69 -11.73 3.34 -1.77
C ASP A 69 -11.97 3.01 -0.30
N THR A 70 -12.41 1.79 -0.02
CA THR A 70 -12.54 1.32 1.35
C THR A 70 -11.21 0.72 1.79
N LEU A 71 -10.57 1.35 2.76
CA LEU A 71 -9.30 0.86 3.28
C LEU A 71 -9.54 -0.21 4.34
N ASP A 72 -9.12 -1.43 4.07
CA ASP A 72 -9.33 -2.57 4.97
C ASP A 72 -8.17 -2.78 5.92
N LEU A 73 -6.94 -2.45 5.49
CA LEU A 73 -5.75 -2.73 6.28
C LEU A 73 -4.68 -1.68 6.03
N LEU A 74 -4.07 -1.20 7.12
CA LEU A 74 -2.91 -0.33 7.05
C LEU A 74 -1.71 -1.07 7.63
N ILE A 75 -0.63 -1.13 6.86
CA ILE A 75 0.66 -1.63 7.32
C ILE A 75 1.64 -0.47 7.32
N ASN A 76 1.99 0.00 8.51
CA ASN A 76 2.94 1.10 8.65
C ASN A 76 4.35 0.52 8.80
N ASN A 77 5.12 0.61 7.72
CA ASN A 77 6.47 0.09 7.63
C ASN A 77 7.45 1.24 7.33
N ALA A 78 7.31 2.29 8.05
CA ALA A 78 8.17 3.47 7.83
C ALA A 78 9.57 3.27 8.41
#